data_f615c61eb9acd9a3c66dc7bb6a27edcf
#
_entry.id   f615c61eb9acd9a3c66dc7bb6a27edcf
#
_cell.length_a   1.000
_cell.length_b   1.000
_cell.length_c   1.000
_cell.angle_alpha   90.00
_cell.angle_beta   90.00
_cell.angle_gamma   90.00
#
_symmetry.space_group_name_H-M   'P 1'
#
loop_
_entity.id
_entity.type
_entity.pdbx_description
1 polymer ?
#
loop_
_entity_poly.entity_id
_entity_poly.type
_entity_poly.pdbx_seq_one_letter_code
_entity_poly.pdbx_strand_id
1 'polypeptide(L)'
;MTRLENVYREKVVPVLQKEFAYSSPMQIPGIVKISLNIGLGSASQNNKLMEEAMNELSVIAGQKAVMTRAKKSIAAFKLREGMPIGCRVTLRKERMWDFLDKLMNFALPRVRDFRGIPDRGFDGRGNFTPGLKEHAIFPEMEADRIENPKGMNITIVTTATTDKEGKFLLEQLGMPFRK
;
A
#
# COMPACT_ATOMS: atom_id res chain seq x y z
N MET A 1 -12.94 0.88 -16.61
CA MET A 1 -11.55 1.39 -16.49
C MET A 1 -11.57 2.59 -15.58
N THR A 2 -10.69 2.63 -14.61
CA THR A 2 -10.58 3.73 -13.64
C THR A 2 -9.81 4.91 -14.23
N ARG A 3 -9.96 6.11 -13.64
CA ARG A 3 -9.28 7.33 -14.10
C ARG A 3 -7.76 7.13 -14.19
N LEU A 4 -7.15 6.56 -13.15
CA LEU A 4 -5.70 6.39 -13.08
C LEU A 4 -5.18 5.32 -14.06
N GLU A 5 -5.98 4.28 -14.35
CA GLU A 5 -5.65 3.29 -15.37
C GLU A 5 -5.58 3.90 -16.76
N ASN A 6 -6.51 4.81 -17.09
CA ASN A 6 -6.48 5.55 -18.36
C ASN A 6 -5.23 6.44 -18.45
N VAL A 7 -4.90 7.16 -17.37
CA VAL A 7 -3.66 7.97 -17.30
C VAL A 7 -2.42 7.10 -17.52
N TYR A 8 -2.37 5.91 -16.90
CA TYR A 8 -1.28 4.97 -17.11
C TYR A 8 -1.14 4.60 -18.60
N ARG A 9 -2.23 4.18 -19.25
CA ARG A 9 -2.20 3.73 -20.64
C ARG A 9 -1.89 4.85 -21.64
N GLU A 10 -2.49 6.02 -21.46
CA GLU A 10 -2.40 7.12 -22.42
C GLU A 10 -1.13 7.96 -22.26
N LYS A 11 -0.70 8.18 -21.00
CA LYS A 11 0.40 9.11 -20.70
C LYS A 11 1.67 8.40 -20.25
N VAL A 12 1.57 7.47 -19.31
CA VAL A 12 2.74 6.88 -18.63
C VAL A 12 3.44 5.88 -19.55
N VAL A 13 2.71 5.01 -20.22
CA VAL A 13 3.27 3.99 -21.14
C VAL A 13 4.15 4.59 -22.25
N PRO A 14 3.73 5.64 -23.01
CA PRO A 14 4.58 6.25 -24.03
C PRO A 14 5.83 6.91 -23.46
N VAL A 15 5.75 7.51 -22.25
CA VAL A 15 6.90 8.16 -21.61
C VAL A 15 7.91 7.11 -21.15
N LEU A 16 7.47 6.03 -20.52
CA LEU A 16 8.33 4.91 -20.13
C LEU A 16 9.04 4.27 -21.33
N GLN A 17 8.31 4.08 -22.42
CA GLN A 17 8.89 3.50 -23.65
C GLN A 17 10.00 4.36 -24.23
N LYS A 18 9.86 5.69 -24.18
CA LYS A 18 10.89 6.64 -24.65
C LYS A 18 12.11 6.67 -23.74
N GLU A 19 11.89 6.69 -22.43
CA GLU A 19 12.96 6.85 -21.44
C GLU A 19 13.87 5.61 -21.35
N PHE A 20 13.27 4.42 -21.34
CA PHE A 20 14.01 3.17 -21.17
C PHE A 20 14.22 2.38 -22.46
N ALA A 21 13.76 2.88 -23.61
CA ALA A 21 13.93 2.28 -24.94
C ALA A 21 13.61 0.78 -24.99
N TYR A 22 12.48 0.36 -24.39
CA TYR A 22 12.07 -1.04 -24.39
C TYR A 22 11.87 -1.58 -25.81
N SER A 23 12.39 -2.78 -26.06
CA SER A 23 12.27 -3.46 -27.37
C SER A 23 10.86 -4.00 -27.65
N SER A 24 10.06 -4.22 -26.59
CA SER A 24 8.68 -4.72 -26.69
C SER A 24 7.75 -3.96 -25.75
N PRO A 25 6.51 -3.64 -26.19
CA PRO A 25 5.50 -3.04 -25.29
C PRO A 25 5.18 -3.89 -24.06
N MET A 26 5.41 -5.20 -24.12
CA MET A 26 5.18 -6.11 -22.99
C MET A 26 6.22 -5.99 -21.87
N GLN A 27 7.36 -5.34 -22.13
CA GLN A 27 8.40 -5.09 -21.13
C GLN A 27 8.13 -3.85 -20.28
N ILE A 28 7.18 -3.00 -20.71
CA ILE A 28 6.88 -1.76 -20.01
C ILE A 28 6.33 -2.09 -18.63
N PRO A 29 6.94 -1.54 -17.55
CA PRO A 29 6.53 -1.84 -16.20
C PRO A 29 5.10 -1.36 -15.89
N GLY A 30 4.34 -2.21 -15.24
CA GLY A 30 2.99 -1.93 -14.77
C GLY A 30 2.80 -2.34 -13.31
N ILE A 31 1.69 -1.93 -12.70
CA ILE A 31 1.32 -2.34 -11.35
C ILE A 31 0.57 -3.66 -11.40
N VAL A 32 1.00 -4.62 -10.58
CA VAL A 32 0.42 -5.97 -10.53
C VAL A 32 -0.62 -6.09 -9.42
N LYS A 33 -0.28 -5.57 -8.24
CA LYS A 33 -1.12 -5.61 -7.03
C LYS A 33 -0.67 -4.59 -6.01
N ILE A 34 -1.58 -4.24 -5.11
CA ILE A 34 -1.26 -3.49 -3.89
C ILE A 34 -1.65 -4.36 -2.70
N SER A 35 -0.73 -4.55 -1.78
CA SER A 35 -0.96 -5.29 -0.54
C SER A 35 -0.94 -4.32 0.64
N LEU A 36 -2.03 -4.31 1.40
CA LEU A 36 -2.17 -3.54 2.63
C LEU A 36 -1.98 -4.47 3.82
N ASN A 37 -1.21 -4.05 4.82
CA ASN A 37 -0.97 -4.83 6.02
C ASN A 37 -0.98 -3.94 7.26
N ILE A 38 -1.71 -4.37 8.28
CA ILE A 38 -1.69 -3.78 9.63
C ILE A 38 -1.17 -4.85 10.59
N GLY A 39 -0.06 -4.57 11.26
CA GLY A 39 0.47 -5.41 12.32
C GLY A 39 -0.01 -4.92 13.69
N LEU A 40 -0.55 -5.82 14.49
CA LEU A 40 -1.13 -5.47 15.80
C LEU A 40 -0.27 -5.93 16.98
N GLY A 41 1.00 -6.25 16.77
CA GLY A 41 2.01 -6.49 17.81
C GLY A 41 1.47 -6.90 19.19
N SER A 42 1.60 -6.02 20.16
CA SER A 42 1.12 -6.22 21.55
C SER A 42 -0.41 -6.33 21.69
N ALA A 43 -1.18 -5.82 20.74
CA ALA A 43 -2.64 -5.91 20.74
C ALA A 43 -3.17 -7.27 20.23
N SER A 44 -2.28 -8.17 19.82
CA SER A 44 -2.65 -9.51 19.33
C SER A 44 -3.41 -10.37 20.36
N GLN A 45 -3.32 -10.03 21.64
CA GLN A 45 -4.05 -10.73 22.71
C GLN A 45 -5.48 -10.24 22.89
N ASN A 46 -5.86 -9.12 22.26
CA ASN A 46 -7.20 -8.53 22.36
C ASN A 46 -7.97 -8.76 21.04
N ASN A 47 -8.90 -9.72 21.06
CA ASN A 47 -9.71 -10.04 19.88
C ASN A 47 -10.55 -8.86 19.39
N LYS A 48 -11.01 -7.99 20.30
CA LYS A 48 -11.83 -6.82 19.94
C LYS A 48 -11.03 -5.83 19.09
N LEU A 49 -9.79 -5.52 19.48
CA LEU A 49 -8.89 -4.65 18.70
C LEU A 49 -8.54 -5.25 17.34
N MET A 50 -8.48 -6.57 17.24
CA MET A 50 -8.26 -7.27 15.98
C MET A 50 -9.45 -7.13 15.02
N GLU A 51 -10.67 -7.32 15.53
CA GLU A 51 -11.89 -7.16 14.74
C GLU A 51 -12.08 -5.72 14.28
N GLU A 52 -11.81 -4.74 15.14
CA GLU A 52 -11.83 -3.32 14.80
C GLU A 52 -10.83 -3.03 13.67
N ALA A 53 -9.58 -3.48 13.78
CA ALA A 53 -8.57 -3.28 12.74
C ALA A 53 -8.94 -3.96 11.40
N MET A 54 -9.57 -5.13 11.45
CA MET A 54 -10.06 -5.80 10.24
C MET A 54 -11.19 -5.03 9.58
N ASN A 55 -12.11 -4.47 10.36
CA ASN A 55 -13.21 -3.66 9.86
C ASN A 55 -12.69 -2.35 9.26
N GLU A 56 -11.81 -1.64 9.96
CA GLU A 56 -11.17 -0.42 9.48
C GLU A 56 -10.41 -0.66 8.16
N LEU A 57 -9.57 -1.71 8.11
CA LEU A 57 -8.84 -2.05 6.90
C LEU A 57 -9.78 -2.45 5.75
N SER A 58 -10.90 -3.12 6.04
CA SER A 58 -11.89 -3.50 5.05
C SER A 58 -12.60 -2.28 4.45
N VAL A 59 -12.90 -1.29 5.26
CA VAL A 59 -13.51 -0.01 4.82
C VAL A 59 -12.53 0.76 3.94
N ILE A 60 -11.27 0.92 4.37
CA ILE A 60 -10.22 1.60 3.61
C ILE A 60 -9.97 0.92 2.25
N ALA A 61 -9.93 -0.41 2.25
CA ALA A 61 -9.61 -1.18 1.04
C ALA A 61 -10.81 -1.38 0.10
N GLY A 62 -12.04 -1.18 0.57
CA GLY A 62 -13.26 -1.57 -0.16
C GLY A 62 -13.37 -3.08 -0.41
N GLN A 63 -12.63 -3.89 0.38
CA GLN A 63 -12.59 -5.34 0.28
C GLN A 63 -12.35 -5.96 1.66
N LYS A 64 -13.02 -7.06 1.97
CA LYS A 64 -12.91 -7.75 3.25
C LYS A 64 -11.45 -8.13 3.56
N ALA A 65 -10.97 -7.70 4.73
CA ALA A 65 -9.65 -8.03 5.23
C ALA A 65 -9.56 -9.49 5.70
N VAL A 66 -8.36 -10.05 5.61
CA VAL A 66 -8.06 -11.40 6.09
C VAL A 66 -7.13 -11.31 7.29
N MET A 67 -7.49 -12.01 8.35
CA MET A 67 -6.67 -12.13 9.56
C MET A 67 -5.41 -12.93 9.26
N THR A 68 -4.27 -12.45 9.71
CA THR A 68 -2.99 -13.16 9.64
C THR A 68 -2.66 -13.78 10.98
N ARG A 69 -2.26 -15.07 10.96
CA ARG A 69 -1.97 -15.85 12.16
C ARG A 69 -0.50 -16.21 12.25
N ALA A 70 0.00 -16.36 13.49
CA ALA A 70 1.36 -16.80 13.76
C ALA A 70 1.60 -18.22 13.21
N LYS A 71 2.70 -18.40 12.49
CA LYS A 71 3.12 -19.70 11.96
C LYS A 71 3.95 -20.53 12.95
N LYS A 72 4.57 -19.87 13.93
CA LYS A 72 5.42 -20.47 14.95
C LYS A 72 5.18 -19.81 16.29
N SER A 73 5.37 -20.57 17.37
CA SER A 73 5.37 -20.06 18.74
C SER A 73 6.71 -19.38 19.03
N ILE A 74 6.69 -18.14 19.56
CA ILE A 74 7.89 -17.36 19.94
C ILE A 74 7.67 -16.83 21.35
N ALA A 75 8.39 -17.38 22.32
CA ALA A 75 8.24 -17.02 23.74
C ALA A 75 8.59 -15.55 24.02
N ALA A 76 9.63 -15.00 23.38
CA ALA A 76 10.03 -13.60 23.53
C ALA A 76 8.91 -12.60 23.20
N PHE A 77 8.02 -12.92 22.27
CA PHE A 77 6.87 -12.10 21.89
C PHE A 77 5.55 -12.57 22.52
N LYS A 78 5.59 -13.53 23.42
CA LYS A 78 4.40 -14.16 24.04
C LYS A 78 3.39 -14.67 22.99
N LEU A 79 3.89 -15.15 21.85
CA LEU A 79 3.11 -15.65 20.72
C LEU A 79 3.05 -17.17 20.76
N ARG A 80 1.86 -17.71 20.51
CA ARG A 80 1.62 -19.13 20.22
C ARG A 80 1.23 -19.29 18.76
N GLU A 81 1.54 -20.45 18.20
CA GLU A 81 1.09 -20.82 16.86
C GLU A 81 -0.44 -20.69 16.75
N GLY A 82 -0.92 -20.14 15.61
CA GLY A 82 -2.33 -19.88 15.38
C GLY A 82 -2.89 -18.59 15.97
N MET A 83 -2.16 -17.89 16.86
CA MET A 83 -2.61 -16.62 17.39
C MET A 83 -2.72 -15.54 16.29
N PRO A 84 -3.75 -14.66 16.34
CA PRO A 84 -3.87 -13.55 15.41
C PRO A 84 -2.75 -12.53 15.64
N ILE A 85 -2.10 -12.05 14.58
CA ILE A 85 -1.00 -11.07 14.66
C ILE A 85 -1.36 -9.76 13.98
N GLY A 86 -2.25 -9.80 13.00
CA GLY A 86 -2.60 -8.64 12.19
C GLY A 86 -3.62 -8.97 11.11
N CYS A 87 -3.81 -8.04 10.20
CA CYS A 87 -4.72 -8.21 9.08
C CYS A 87 -4.09 -7.71 7.78
N ARG A 88 -4.52 -8.27 6.65
CA ARG A 88 -4.06 -7.88 5.33
C ARG A 88 -5.17 -7.89 4.31
N VAL A 89 -4.99 -7.09 3.24
CA VAL A 89 -5.79 -7.11 2.02
C VAL A 89 -4.87 -7.06 0.82
N THR A 90 -5.24 -7.74 -0.26
CA THR A 90 -4.53 -7.64 -1.54
C THR A 90 -5.51 -7.15 -2.60
N LEU A 91 -5.21 -5.99 -3.17
CA LEU A 91 -6.00 -5.35 -4.21
C LEU A 91 -5.40 -5.60 -5.59
N ARG A 92 -6.26 -5.84 -6.58
CA ARG A 92 -5.88 -6.07 -7.99
C ARG A 92 -6.87 -5.38 -8.91
N LYS A 93 -6.47 -5.20 -10.18
CA LYS A 93 -7.31 -4.63 -11.25
C LYS A 93 -7.90 -3.27 -10.83
N GLU A 94 -9.19 -3.04 -11.06
CA GLU A 94 -9.86 -1.76 -10.81
C GLU A 94 -9.70 -1.29 -9.36
N ARG A 95 -9.94 -2.14 -8.37
CA ARG A 95 -9.80 -1.79 -6.94
C ARG A 95 -8.37 -1.33 -6.57
N MET A 96 -7.38 -1.87 -7.24
CA MET A 96 -5.98 -1.46 -7.05
C MET A 96 -5.75 -0.03 -7.56
N TRP A 97 -6.28 0.30 -8.73
CA TRP A 97 -6.15 1.63 -9.31
C TRP A 97 -6.94 2.68 -8.51
N ASP A 98 -8.16 2.36 -8.08
CA ASP A 98 -8.99 3.23 -7.25
C ASP A 98 -8.32 3.52 -5.90
N PHE A 99 -7.75 2.49 -5.27
CA PHE A 99 -7.01 2.66 -4.02
C PHE A 99 -5.76 3.53 -4.22
N LEU A 100 -5.01 3.34 -5.30
CA LEU A 100 -3.81 4.13 -5.58
C LEU A 100 -4.16 5.60 -5.83
N ASP A 101 -5.21 5.87 -6.59
CA ASP A 101 -5.72 7.22 -6.83
C ASP A 101 -6.13 7.91 -5.52
N LYS A 102 -6.88 7.20 -4.69
CA LYS A 102 -7.28 7.67 -3.36
C LYS A 102 -6.06 7.94 -2.45
N LEU A 103 -5.09 7.04 -2.44
CA LEU A 103 -3.87 7.20 -1.65
C LEU A 103 -3.13 8.48 -2.03
N MET A 104 -2.88 8.72 -3.33
CA MET A 104 -2.08 9.84 -3.80
C MET A 104 -2.80 11.19 -3.67
N ASN A 105 -4.09 11.24 -4.00
CA ASN A 105 -4.80 12.50 -4.11
C ASN A 105 -5.55 12.91 -2.83
N PHE A 106 -5.93 11.95 -1.99
CA PHE A 106 -6.74 12.24 -0.79
C PHE A 106 -6.02 11.91 0.51
N ALA A 107 -5.38 10.74 0.62
CA ALA A 107 -4.79 10.31 1.88
C ALA A 107 -3.44 11.00 2.17
N LEU A 108 -2.51 10.99 1.23
CA LEU A 108 -1.18 11.58 1.43
C LEU A 108 -1.19 13.07 1.76
N PRO A 109 -2.02 13.94 1.11
CA PRO A 109 -2.08 15.34 1.47
C PRO A 109 -2.58 15.61 2.90
N ARG A 110 -3.28 14.65 3.53
CA ARG A 110 -3.76 14.75 4.91
C ARG A 110 -2.72 14.37 5.96
N VAL A 111 -1.57 13.83 5.56
CA VAL A 111 -0.48 13.53 6.48
C VAL A 111 0.07 14.83 7.06
N ARG A 112 0.21 14.90 8.39
CA ARG A 112 0.81 16.06 9.07
C ARG A 112 2.24 16.27 8.58
N ASP A 113 2.60 17.54 8.28
CA ASP A 113 3.93 17.92 7.81
C ASP A 113 4.43 17.11 6.61
N PHE A 114 3.52 16.81 5.68
CA PHE A 114 3.86 16.02 4.50
C PHE A 114 4.89 16.74 3.63
N ARG A 115 6.07 16.14 3.50
CA ARG A 115 7.20 16.64 2.68
C ARG A 115 7.57 15.69 1.54
N GLY A 116 6.66 14.80 1.17
CA GLY A 116 6.89 13.72 0.21
C GLY A 116 7.28 12.40 0.88
N ILE A 117 7.09 11.31 0.14
CA ILE A 117 7.42 9.95 0.58
C ILE A 117 8.91 9.71 0.32
N PRO A 118 9.68 9.17 1.29
CA PRO A 118 11.06 8.81 1.05
C PRO A 118 11.15 7.66 0.04
N ASP A 119 12.14 7.71 -0.84
CA ASP A 119 12.41 6.70 -1.88
C ASP A 119 13.10 5.42 -1.36
N ARG A 120 13.40 5.35 -0.05
CA ARG A 120 14.09 4.21 0.58
C ARG A 120 13.24 2.95 0.72
N GLY A 121 11.98 2.97 0.31
CA GLY A 121 11.06 1.83 0.42
C GLY A 121 11.09 0.85 -0.75
N PHE A 122 12.03 0.96 -1.68
CA PHE A 122 12.22 0.02 -2.78
C PHE A 122 13.01 -1.22 -2.33
N ASP A 123 12.69 -2.38 -2.92
CA ASP A 123 13.25 -3.69 -2.56
C ASP A 123 14.41 -4.16 -3.44
N GLY A 124 14.88 -3.35 -4.38
CA GLY A 124 15.89 -3.72 -5.39
C GLY A 124 15.31 -4.33 -6.66
N ARG A 125 14.00 -4.59 -6.70
CA ARG A 125 13.29 -5.20 -7.84
C ARG A 125 12.09 -4.37 -8.33
N GLY A 126 12.11 -3.08 -8.02
CA GLY A 126 11.07 -2.15 -8.44
C GLY A 126 9.75 -2.21 -7.66
N ASN A 127 9.65 -2.99 -6.59
CA ASN A 127 8.51 -2.94 -5.69
C ASN A 127 8.73 -1.88 -4.63
N PHE A 128 7.67 -1.17 -4.25
CA PHE A 128 7.74 -0.05 -3.32
C PHE A 128 6.83 -0.27 -2.12
N THR A 129 7.38 -0.11 -0.91
CA THR A 129 6.64 -0.31 0.35
C THR A 129 6.74 0.92 1.25
N PRO A 130 5.88 1.93 1.09
CA PRO A 130 5.74 3.00 2.05
C PRO A 130 5.04 2.53 3.32
N GLY A 131 5.55 2.96 4.48
CA GLY A 131 4.89 2.82 5.77
C GLY A 131 4.13 4.08 6.14
N LEU A 132 2.87 3.95 6.52
CA LEU A 132 2.07 5.02 7.10
C LEU A 132 2.03 4.85 8.61
N LYS A 133 2.24 5.94 9.34
CA LYS A 133 2.19 5.92 10.81
C LYS A 133 0.76 5.79 11.33
N GLU A 134 -0.18 6.40 10.64
CA GLU A 134 -1.58 6.49 11.04
C GLU A 134 -2.50 6.18 9.86
N HIS A 135 -3.48 5.30 10.06
CA HIS A 135 -4.50 5.00 9.05
C HIS A 135 -5.65 6.04 9.02
N ALA A 136 -5.67 6.95 10.01
CA ALA A 136 -6.66 8.04 10.12
C ALA A 136 -6.62 9.05 8.95
N ILE A 137 -5.56 9.02 8.13
CA ILE A 137 -5.44 9.88 6.95
C ILE A 137 -6.44 9.55 5.83
N PHE A 138 -7.02 8.36 5.85
CA PHE A 138 -8.01 7.97 4.84
C PHE A 138 -9.35 8.65 5.11
N PRO A 139 -10.02 9.18 4.05
CA PRO A 139 -11.25 9.95 4.21
C PRO A 139 -12.42 9.14 4.78
N GLU A 140 -12.40 7.81 4.64
CA GLU A 140 -13.41 6.92 5.18
C GLU A 140 -13.30 6.74 6.69
N MET A 141 -12.17 7.13 7.27
CA MET A 141 -11.93 7.06 8.69
C MET A 141 -12.29 8.39 9.34
N GLU A 142 -13.26 8.35 10.25
CA GLU A 142 -13.59 9.49 11.09
C GLU A 142 -12.53 9.59 12.20
N ALA A 143 -11.62 10.57 12.06
CA ALA A 143 -10.49 10.73 12.98
C ALA A 143 -10.92 10.83 14.45
N ASP A 144 -12.09 11.41 14.70
CA ASP A 144 -12.66 11.59 16.06
C ASP A 144 -13.12 10.27 16.71
N ARG A 145 -13.31 9.22 15.92
CA ARG A 145 -13.73 7.89 16.40
C ARG A 145 -12.58 6.90 16.57
N ILE A 146 -11.37 7.29 16.19
CA ILE A 146 -10.22 6.41 16.28
C ILE A 146 -9.54 6.62 17.63
N GLU A 147 -9.79 5.71 18.57
CA GLU A 147 -9.13 5.73 19.88
C GLU A 147 -7.63 5.37 19.78
N ASN A 148 -7.29 4.45 18.90
CA ASN A 148 -5.93 3.93 18.74
C ASN A 148 -5.48 4.00 17.27
N PRO A 149 -4.72 5.02 16.87
CA PRO A 149 -4.16 5.09 15.52
C PRO A 149 -3.20 3.92 15.26
N LYS A 150 -3.43 3.19 14.17
CA LYS A 150 -2.65 2.00 13.80
C LYS A 150 -1.77 2.33 12.61
N GLY A 151 -0.51 1.87 12.66
CA GLY A 151 0.38 1.94 11.52
C GLY A 151 -0.01 0.95 10.42
N MET A 152 0.21 1.33 9.17
CA MET A 152 -0.11 0.51 7.99
C MET A 152 1.08 0.47 7.03
N ASN A 153 1.38 -0.70 6.49
CA ASN A 153 2.29 -0.87 5.38
C ASN A 153 1.50 -1.06 4.08
N ILE A 154 1.90 -0.33 3.05
CA ILE A 154 1.30 -0.41 1.72
C ILE A 154 2.39 -0.89 0.77
N THR A 155 2.28 -2.11 0.25
CA THR A 155 3.25 -2.66 -0.70
C THR A 155 2.68 -2.59 -2.11
N ILE A 156 3.30 -1.80 -2.96
CA ILE A 156 2.98 -1.68 -4.39
C ILE A 156 3.91 -2.61 -5.15
N VAL A 157 3.36 -3.66 -5.73
CA VAL A 157 4.12 -4.64 -6.51
C VAL A 157 3.99 -4.29 -7.97
N THR A 158 5.14 -4.14 -8.63
CA THR A 158 5.24 -3.79 -10.06
C THR A 158 5.86 -4.92 -10.86
N THR A 159 5.86 -4.81 -12.18
CA THR A 159 6.61 -5.68 -13.08
C THR A 159 7.98 -5.11 -13.46
N ALA A 160 8.37 -3.98 -12.86
CA ALA A 160 9.69 -3.39 -13.07
C ALA A 160 10.80 -4.36 -12.65
N THR A 161 11.93 -4.32 -13.34
CA THR A 161 13.10 -5.14 -13.03
C THR A 161 14.08 -4.41 -12.12
N THR A 162 14.05 -3.08 -12.15
CA THR A 162 14.92 -2.21 -11.36
C THR A 162 14.13 -1.18 -10.56
N ASP A 163 14.70 -0.69 -9.46
CA ASP A 163 14.09 0.36 -8.65
C ASP A 163 13.96 1.68 -9.40
N LYS A 164 14.85 1.95 -10.35
CA LYS A 164 14.78 3.15 -11.21
C LYS A 164 13.52 3.14 -12.06
N GLU A 165 13.21 2.01 -12.70
CA GLU A 165 11.99 1.85 -13.49
C GLU A 165 10.73 1.95 -12.61
N GLY A 166 10.74 1.27 -11.44
CA GLY A 166 9.64 1.32 -10.49
C GLY A 166 9.37 2.73 -9.95
N LYS A 167 10.43 3.45 -9.59
CA LYS A 167 10.35 4.84 -9.13
C LYS A 167 9.80 5.75 -10.23
N PHE A 168 10.35 5.67 -11.43
CA PHE A 168 9.91 6.47 -12.57
C PHE A 168 8.44 6.20 -12.91
N LEU A 169 8.01 4.93 -12.92
CA LEU A 169 6.61 4.55 -13.09
C LEU A 169 5.70 5.26 -12.09
N LEU A 170 6.04 5.19 -10.80
CA LEU A 170 5.22 5.79 -9.73
C LEU A 170 5.23 7.33 -9.77
N GLU A 171 6.36 7.95 -10.12
CA GLU A 171 6.47 9.40 -10.33
C GLU A 171 5.56 9.88 -11.47
N GLN A 172 5.56 9.18 -12.59
CA GLN A 172 4.70 9.50 -13.74
C GLN A 172 3.20 9.31 -13.44
N LEU A 173 2.85 8.41 -12.52
CA LEU A 173 1.49 8.24 -12.02
C LEU A 173 1.08 9.36 -11.03
N GLY A 174 2.03 10.15 -10.54
CA GLY A 174 1.78 11.26 -9.61
C GLY A 174 2.14 10.98 -8.15
N MET A 175 2.92 9.92 -7.86
CA MET A 175 3.37 9.66 -6.49
C MET A 175 4.31 10.77 -6.02
N PRO A 176 4.00 11.44 -4.90
CA PRO A 176 4.80 12.56 -4.40
C PRO A 176 6.03 12.07 -3.64
N PHE A 177 7.11 11.74 -4.34
CA PHE A 177 8.39 11.44 -3.71
C PHE A 177 9.06 12.71 -3.17
N ARG A 178 9.83 12.51 -2.10
CA ARG A 178 10.64 13.59 -1.53
C ARG A 178 11.82 13.90 -2.47
N LYS A 179 11.96 15.17 -2.81
CA LYS A 179 13.13 15.69 -3.54
C LYS A 179 14.34 15.81 -2.65
#